data_bb3054d493f0709077aee2c1bb7f462b
#
_entry.id   bb3054d493f0709077aee2c1bb7f462b
#
_cell.length_a   1.000
_cell.length_b   1.000
_cell.length_c   1.000
_cell.angle_alpha   90.00
_cell.angle_beta   90.00
_cell.angle_gamma   90.00
#
_symmetry.space_group_name_H-M   'P 1'
#
loop_
_entity.id
_entity.type
_entity.pdbx_description
1 polymer ?
#
loop_
_entity_poly.entity_id
_entity_poly.type
_entity_poly.pdbx_seq_one_letter_code
_entity_poly.pdbx_strand_id
1 'polypeptide(L)'
;MKKYLFAAWLSVTMTTVHAQEPNIPRGMFGAPQVDVKFDEYKAAPQGFDQEREGIATGTVKLIEYQSESVGTIRKANVYLPPKYDASKKYSVLYLLHGIGGDEWEWVRDGGVPNIIMDNLYADGKVADMIVVMPNGRAQKDDSRAGGMGSFRAFGDFDKDLIGSLIPYIEKTFSVYADKDHRAIAGLSMGGGQSLNFGLGHMDVFAYVGGFSSAPNTQRAAQLIPDVDKVKKENKLLWMVCGGADGLMNNSAQLKAFCDENGIPCTLINYPEGQHNFVVWKYGLYSFAQLIFK
;
A
#
# COMPACT_ATOMS: atom_id res chain seq x y z
N MET A 1 61.87 31.50 -21.21
CA MET A 1 60.67 32.07 -20.60
C MET A 1 59.57 31.00 -20.65
N LYS A 2 59.30 30.31 -19.54
CA LYS A 2 58.25 29.28 -19.41
C LYS A 2 56.99 29.95 -18.89
N LYS A 3 55.90 29.92 -19.67
CA LYS A 3 54.59 30.39 -19.24
C LYS A 3 53.86 29.27 -18.52
N TYR A 4 53.50 29.43 -17.27
CA TYR A 4 52.62 28.55 -16.50
C TYR A 4 51.17 28.96 -16.75
N LEU A 5 50.35 28.06 -17.30
CA LEU A 5 48.88 28.19 -17.32
C LEU A 5 48.33 27.64 -16.00
N PHE A 6 47.67 28.47 -15.22
CA PHE A 6 46.84 28.08 -14.10
C PHE A 6 45.46 27.69 -14.61
N ALA A 7 45.09 26.44 -14.47
CA ALA A 7 43.70 25.97 -14.66
C ALA A 7 42.95 26.14 -13.34
N ALA A 8 41.99 27.05 -13.32
CA ALA A 8 41.06 27.19 -12.19
C ALA A 8 39.94 26.13 -12.30
N TRP A 9 39.86 25.23 -11.33
CA TRP A 9 38.76 24.31 -11.17
C TRP A 9 37.61 25.05 -10.46
N LEU A 10 36.49 25.29 -11.16
CA LEU A 10 35.23 25.70 -10.56
C LEU A 10 34.55 24.46 -9.98
N SER A 11 34.54 24.31 -8.66
CA SER A 11 33.70 23.33 -7.97
C SER A 11 32.28 23.88 -7.91
N VAL A 12 31.39 23.31 -8.71
CA VAL A 12 29.94 23.54 -8.58
C VAL A 12 29.43 22.68 -7.43
N THR A 13 29.21 23.30 -6.30
CA THR A 13 28.47 22.67 -5.18
C THR A 13 26.99 22.65 -5.56
N MET A 14 26.49 21.47 -5.95
CA MET A 14 25.05 21.21 -6.03
C MET A 14 24.47 21.20 -4.61
N THR A 15 23.83 22.28 -4.22
CA THR A 15 22.94 22.31 -3.06
C THR A 15 21.68 21.53 -3.41
N THR A 16 21.55 20.31 -2.93
CA THR A 16 20.29 19.57 -2.93
C THR A 16 19.33 20.31 -2.00
N VAL A 17 18.36 21.00 -2.59
CA VAL A 17 17.21 21.53 -1.85
C VAL A 17 16.37 20.33 -1.46
N HIS A 18 16.52 19.87 -0.22
CA HIS A 18 15.57 18.98 0.40
C HIS A 18 14.27 19.77 0.62
N ALA A 19 13.23 19.46 -0.14
CA ALA A 19 11.89 19.94 0.17
C ALA A 19 11.55 19.46 1.58
N GLN A 20 11.46 20.37 2.53
CA GLN A 20 10.99 20.09 3.89
C GLN A 20 9.52 19.72 3.78
N GLU A 21 9.19 18.43 3.96
CA GLU A 21 7.80 18.01 4.08
C GLU A 21 7.14 18.72 5.29
N PRO A 22 5.85 19.06 5.18
CA PRO A 22 5.17 19.79 6.25
C PRO A 22 5.15 18.90 7.50
N ASN A 23 5.73 19.41 8.59
CA ASN A 23 5.68 18.81 9.91
C ASN A 23 4.23 18.90 10.42
N ILE A 24 3.43 17.84 10.18
CA ILE A 24 2.04 17.78 10.65
C ILE A 24 2.08 17.55 12.17
N PRO A 25 1.58 18.49 12.98
CA PRO A 25 1.65 18.35 14.44
C PRO A 25 0.90 17.10 14.91
N ARG A 26 1.50 16.31 15.81
CA ARG A 26 0.84 15.19 16.48
C ARG A 26 -0.46 15.69 17.12
N GLY A 27 -1.60 15.12 16.73
CA GLY A 27 -2.91 15.49 17.30
C GLY A 27 -3.79 16.41 16.45
N MET A 28 -3.44 16.76 15.22
CA MET A 28 -4.22 17.68 14.38
C MET A 28 -5.62 17.17 14.00
N PHE A 29 -5.92 15.90 14.21
CA PHE A 29 -7.20 15.27 13.83
C PHE A 29 -8.08 14.82 15.01
N GLY A 30 -7.91 15.42 16.17
CA GLY A 30 -8.93 15.45 17.24
C GLY A 30 -9.20 14.17 18.03
N ALA A 31 -8.55 13.04 17.72
CA ALA A 31 -8.69 11.82 18.51
C ALA A 31 -7.62 11.75 19.62
N PRO A 32 -7.96 11.26 20.85
CA PRO A 32 -6.99 11.12 21.93
C PRO A 32 -5.81 10.25 21.48
N GLN A 33 -4.60 10.62 21.92
CA GLN A 33 -3.43 9.77 21.72
C GLN A 33 -3.58 8.52 22.59
N VAL A 34 -3.30 7.34 22.02
CA VAL A 34 -3.35 6.06 22.74
C VAL A 34 -1.96 5.45 22.77
N ASP A 35 -1.62 4.86 23.92
CA ASP A 35 -0.43 4.05 24.06
C ASP A 35 -0.77 2.60 23.72
N VAL A 36 0.02 2.00 22.84
CA VAL A 36 -0.11 0.60 22.43
C VAL A 36 1.24 -0.08 22.46
N LYS A 37 1.23 -1.38 22.69
CA LYS A 37 2.41 -2.20 22.48
C LYS A 37 2.59 -2.45 20.98
N PHE A 38 3.69 -1.97 20.44
CA PHE A 38 4.09 -2.29 19.07
C PHE A 38 4.63 -3.72 18.98
N ASP A 39 4.37 -4.35 17.85
CA ASP A 39 4.98 -5.62 17.52
C ASP A 39 6.45 -5.44 17.10
N GLU A 40 7.21 -6.54 17.09
CA GLU A 40 8.65 -6.50 16.82
C GLU A 40 8.96 -6.01 15.40
N TYR A 41 9.74 -4.94 15.29
CA TYR A 41 10.30 -4.49 14.03
C TYR A 41 11.48 -5.39 13.63
N LYS A 42 11.41 -5.95 12.43
CA LYS A 42 12.52 -6.71 11.81
C LYS A 42 12.97 -5.99 10.56
N ALA A 43 14.20 -5.51 10.55
CA ALA A 43 14.74 -4.79 9.41
C ALA A 43 14.68 -5.64 8.13
N ALA A 44 14.27 -5.03 7.02
CA ALA A 44 14.40 -5.66 5.71
C ALA A 44 15.91 -5.77 5.35
N PRO A 45 16.30 -6.78 4.57
CA PRO A 45 17.68 -6.89 4.09
C PRO A 45 18.08 -5.66 3.28
N GLN A 46 19.34 -5.28 3.36
CA GLN A 46 19.86 -4.21 2.50
C GLN A 46 19.64 -4.57 1.03
N GLY A 47 19.17 -3.62 0.23
CA GLY A 47 18.91 -3.81 -1.19
C GLY A 47 17.64 -4.59 -1.53
N PHE A 48 16.73 -4.83 -0.56
CA PHE A 48 15.45 -5.52 -0.80
C PHE A 48 14.59 -4.82 -1.88
N ASP A 49 14.79 -3.54 -2.08
CA ASP A 49 14.10 -2.64 -2.99
C ASP A 49 15.00 -2.16 -4.16
N GLN A 50 16.09 -2.87 -4.41
CA GLN A 50 17.03 -2.58 -5.51
C GLN A 50 17.00 -3.72 -6.53
N GLU A 51 17.21 -3.36 -7.80
CA GLU A 51 17.34 -4.33 -8.88
C GLU A 51 18.48 -5.33 -8.59
N ARG A 52 18.22 -6.61 -8.86
CA ARG A 52 19.19 -7.70 -8.71
C ARG A 52 19.47 -8.31 -10.07
N GLU A 53 20.73 -8.37 -10.45
CA GLU A 53 21.16 -9.05 -11.67
C GLU A 53 20.95 -10.56 -11.59
N GLY A 54 20.66 -11.17 -12.74
CA GLY A 54 20.59 -12.64 -12.87
C GLY A 54 19.31 -13.29 -12.31
N ILE A 55 18.35 -12.53 -11.80
CA ILE A 55 17.04 -13.05 -11.41
C ILE A 55 16.02 -12.92 -12.53
N ALA A 56 15.01 -13.79 -12.53
CA ALA A 56 13.85 -13.61 -13.39
C ALA A 56 13.00 -12.44 -12.87
N THR A 57 12.51 -11.59 -13.78
CA THR A 57 11.70 -10.42 -13.44
C THR A 57 10.28 -10.56 -13.94
N GLY A 58 9.33 -9.95 -13.22
CA GLY A 58 7.95 -9.80 -13.62
C GLY A 58 7.74 -8.64 -14.61
N THR A 59 6.49 -8.37 -14.93
CA THR A 59 6.11 -7.28 -15.82
C THR A 59 4.99 -6.45 -15.24
N VAL A 60 5.04 -5.11 -15.43
CA VAL A 60 3.93 -4.21 -15.08
C VAL A 60 3.19 -3.85 -16.35
N LYS A 61 1.87 -4.06 -16.36
CA LYS A 61 0.98 -3.74 -17.49
C LYS A 61 -0.08 -2.74 -17.03
N LEU A 62 -0.25 -1.66 -17.78
CA LEU A 62 -1.41 -0.80 -17.64
C LEU A 62 -2.62 -1.49 -18.27
N ILE A 63 -3.71 -1.53 -17.53
CA ILE A 63 -5.02 -2.02 -17.99
C ILE A 63 -6.05 -0.91 -17.94
N GLU A 64 -7.08 -1.04 -18.78
CA GLU A 64 -8.26 -0.20 -18.77
C GLU A 64 -9.48 -1.09 -18.52
N TYR A 65 -10.41 -0.63 -17.69
CA TYR A 65 -11.64 -1.34 -17.37
C TYR A 65 -12.82 -0.36 -17.29
N GLN A 66 -14.00 -0.85 -17.68
CA GLN A 66 -15.23 -0.09 -17.52
C GLN A 66 -15.64 -0.07 -16.06
N SER A 67 -15.76 1.11 -15.48
CA SER A 67 -16.32 1.31 -14.13
C SER A 67 -17.82 1.56 -14.23
N GLU A 68 -18.61 0.68 -13.63
CA GLU A 68 -20.06 0.84 -13.57
C GLU A 68 -20.46 1.95 -12.59
N SER A 69 -19.76 2.06 -11.46
CA SER A 69 -20.06 3.04 -10.41
C SER A 69 -19.71 4.48 -10.80
N VAL A 70 -18.67 4.69 -11.62
CA VAL A 70 -18.22 6.00 -12.09
C VAL A 70 -18.79 6.33 -13.48
N GLY A 71 -19.10 5.32 -14.27
CA GLY A 71 -19.63 5.45 -15.63
C GLY A 71 -18.57 5.87 -16.66
N THR A 72 -17.27 5.56 -16.41
CA THR A 72 -16.17 5.85 -17.33
C THR A 72 -15.17 4.69 -17.38
N ILE A 73 -14.29 4.72 -18.37
CA ILE A 73 -13.12 3.84 -18.42
C ILE A 73 -12.14 4.34 -17.36
N ARG A 74 -11.66 3.43 -16.51
CA ARG A 74 -10.67 3.68 -15.47
C ARG A 74 -9.44 2.80 -15.66
N LYS A 75 -8.36 3.08 -14.93
CA LYS A 75 -7.05 2.45 -15.13
C LYS A 75 -6.51 1.81 -13.87
N ALA A 76 -5.71 0.77 -14.07
CA ALA A 76 -4.89 0.17 -13.03
C ALA A 76 -3.60 -0.37 -13.64
N ASN A 77 -2.51 -0.37 -12.86
CA ASN A 77 -1.33 -1.14 -13.19
C ASN A 77 -1.45 -2.55 -12.58
N VAL A 78 -1.01 -3.55 -13.33
CA VAL A 78 -0.99 -4.95 -12.88
C VAL A 78 0.43 -5.47 -13.00
N TYR A 79 1.04 -5.84 -11.88
CA TYR A 79 2.28 -6.59 -11.86
C TYR A 79 1.95 -8.09 -12.00
N LEU A 80 2.54 -8.70 -13.02
CA LEU A 80 2.55 -10.15 -13.24
C LEU A 80 3.90 -10.71 -12.79
N PRO A 81 3.92 -11.79 -11.99
CA PRO A 81 5.15 -12.33 -11.45
C PRO A 81 6.08 -12.91 -12.52
N PRO A 82 7.37 -13.15 -12.18
CA PRO A 82 8.29 -13.84 -13.07
C PRO A 82 7.69 -15.16 -13.57
N LYS A 83 7.80 -15.41 -14.89
CA LYS A 83 7.27 -16.64 -15.52
C LYS A 83 5.74 -16.81 -15.32
N TYR A 84 4.99 -15.71 -15.27
CA TYR A 84 3.52 -15.80 -15.24
C TYR A 84 2.99 -16.75 -16.31
N ASP A 85 2.15 -17.69 -15.90
CA ASP A 85 1.58 -18.72 -16.74
C ASP A 85 0.05 -18.72 -16.57
N ALA A 86 -0.68 -18.37 -17.62
CA ALA A 86 -2.15 -18.29 -17.60
C ALA A 86 -2.85 -19.65 -17.38
N SER A 87 -2.12 -20.78 -17.44
CA SER A 87 -2.66 -22.09 -17.06
C SER A 87 -2.72 -22.35 -15.57
N LYS A 88 -2.03 -21.51 -14.76
CA LYS A 88 -2.01 -21.55 -13.29
C LYS A 88 -2.89 -20.46 -12.73
N LYS A 89 -3.41 -20.66 -11.51
CA LYS A 89 -4.14 -19.63 -10.79
C LYS A 89 -3.24 -18.90 -9.79
N TYR A 90 -3.47 -17.60 -9.66
CA TYR A 90 -2.71 -16.70 -8.78
C TYR A 90 -3.63 -16.05 -7.76
N SER A 91 -3.11 -15.79 -6.57
CA SER A 91 -3.75 -14.90 -5.59
C SER A 91 -3.62 -13.45 -6.04
N VAL A 92 -4.40 -12.53 -5.47
CA VAL A 92 -4.40 -11.11 -5.87
C VAL A 92 -4.20 -10.20 -4.67
N LEU A 93 -3.17 -9.35 -4.72
CA LEU A 93 -3.00 -8.22 -3.82
C LEU A 93 -3.45 -6.93 -4.52
N TYR A 94 -4.47 -6.26 -3.98
CA TYR A 94 -4.85 -4.89 -4.37
C TYR A 94 -4.04 -3.91 -3.52
N LEU A 95 -3.19 -3.10 -4.16
CA LEU A 95 -2.23 -2.20 -3.51
C LEU A 95 -2.58 -0.74 -3.82
N LEU A 96 -3.11 -0.02 -2.83
CA LEU A 96 -3.74 1.29 -2.99
C LEU A 96 -2.76 2.43 -2.74
N HIS A 97 -2.89 3.51 -3.52
CA HIS A 97 -2.07 4.72 -3.45
C HIS A 97 -2.61 5.77 -2.45
N GLY A 98 -1.82 6.83 -2.19
CA GLY A 98 -2.19 7.95 -1.33
C GLY A 98 -2.98 9.07 -2.02
N ILE A 99 -3.30 10.15 -1.28
CA ILE A 99 -4.15 11.26 -1.76
C ILE A 99 -3.55 11.98 -2.98
N GLY A 100 -2.23 12.13 -3.04
CA GLY A 100 -1.52 12.80 -4.14
C GLY A 100 -1.18 11.91 -5.32
N GLY A 101 -1.44 10.59 -5.22
CA GLY A 101 -1.08 9.60 -6.22
C GLY A 101 -2.18 9.27 -7.23
N ASP A 102 -1.89 8.30 -8.05
CA ASP A 102 -2.78 7.63 -9.01
C ASP A 102 -2.30 6.18 -9.20
N GLU A 103 -2.77 5.47 -10.22
CA GLU A 103 -2.33 4.12 -10.54
C GLU A 103 -0.82 3.96 -10.78
N TRP A 104 -0.09 5.06 -10.94
CA TRP A 104 1.36 5.06 -11.15
C TRP A 104 2.18 5.35 -9.89
N GLU A 105 1.58 5.80 -8.79
CA GLU A 105 2.32 6.24 -7.59
C GLU A 105 3.28 5.15 -7.08
N TRP A 106 2.82 3.93 -6.94
CA TRP A 106 3.66 2.83 -6.52
C TRP A 106 4.81 2.53 -7.49
N VAL A 107 4.56 2.64 -8.80
CA VAL A 107 5.51 2.24 -9.84
C VAL A 107 6.54 3.33 -10.14
N ARG A 108 6.13 4.61 -10.12
CA ARG A 108 6.95 5.74 -10.62
C ARG A 108 7.44 6.69 -9.55
N ASP A 109 6.74 6.80 -8.42
CA ASP A 109 7.04 7.81 -7.41
C ASP A 109 7.90 7.26 -6.25
N GLY A 110 8.50 6.08 -6.42
CA GLY A 110 9.50 5.52 -5.50
C GLY A 110 9.10 4.25 -4.76
N GLY A 111 7.92 3.69 -5.03
CA GLY A 111 7.45 2.45 -4.38
C GLY A 111 8.14 1.18 -4.87
N VAL A 112 8.55 1.14 -6.14
CA VAL A 112 9.26 0.03 -6.82
C VAL A 112 8.70 -1.38 -6.53
N PRO A 113 7.36 -1.57 -6.59
CA PRO A 113 6.75 -2.82 -6.15
C PRO A 113 7.18 -4.02 -7.00
N ASN A 114 7.44 -3.82 -8.29
CA ASN A 114 7.95 -4.84 -9.18
C ASN A 114 9.33 -5.35 -8.72
N ILE A 115 10.25 -4.46 -8.35
CA ILE A 115 11.59 -4.83 -7.88
C ILE A 115 11.49 -5.59 -6.55
N ILE A 116 10.69 -5.10 -5.60
CA ILE A 116 10.48 -5.76 -4.30
C ILE A 116 9.90 -7.16 -4.51
N MET A 117 8.89 -7.30 -5.36
CA MET A 117 8.25 -8.58 -5.64
C MET A 117 9.20 -9.53 -6.38
N ASP A 118 9.96 -9.07 -7.38
CA ASP A 118 10.94 -9.88 -8.11
C ASP A 118 11.99 -10.45 -7.16
N ASN A 119 12.50 -9.63 -6.23
CA ASN A 119 13.44 -10.06 -5.20
C ASN A 119 12.84 -11.10 -4.26
N LEU A 120 11.60 -10.90 -3.81
CA LEU A 120 10.88 -11.85 -2.96
C LEU A 120 10.58 -13.17 -3.67
N TYR A 121 10.25 -13.14 -4.97
CA TYR A 121 10.09 -14.35 -5.79
C TYR A 121 11.42 -15.12 -5.94
N ALA A 122 12.50 -14.41 -6.24
CA ALA A 122 13.83 -15.02 -6.35
C ALA A 122 14.28 -15.68 -5.05
N ASP A 123 13.90 -15.11 -3.91
CA ASP A 123 14.19 -15.62 -2.56
C ASP A 123 13.21 -16.73 -2.10
N GLY A 124 12.16 -17.04 -2.87
CA GLY A 124 11.13 -18.03 -2.49
C GLY A 124 10.31 -17.61 -1.26
N LYS A 125 10.14 -16.30 -1.01
CA LYS A 125 9.53 -15.76 0.21
C LYS A 125 8.05 -15.43 0.06
N VAL A 126 7.50 -15.42 -1.14
CA VAL A 126 6.09 -15.08 -1.42
C VAL A 126 5.36 -16.21 -2.12
N ALA A 127 4.06 -16.29 -1.90
CA ALA A 127 3.17 -17.15 -2.67
C ALA A 127 2.96 -16.59 -4.08
N ASP A 128 2.49 -17.44 -4.99
CA ASP A 128 2.15 -17.02 -6.36
C ASP A 128 1.00 -16.01 -6.34
N MET A 129 1.30 -14.75 -6.68
CA MET A 129 0.31 -13.67 -6.69
C MET A 129 0.57 -12.65 -7.81
N ILE A 130 -0.49 -11.97 -8.25
CA ILE A 130 -0.40 -10.72 -8.99
C ILE A 130 -0.65 -9.53 -8.06
N VAL A 131 -0.12 -8.34 -8.41
CA VAL A 131 -0.38 -7.12 -7.66
C VAL A 131 -1.12 -6.13 -8.55
N VAL A 132 -2.30 -5.69 -8.13
CA VAL A 132 -3.14 -4.73 -8.85
C VAL A 132 -3.05 -3.38 -8.14
N MET A 133 -2.62 -2.36 -8.86
CA MET A 133 -2.43 -1.00 -8.37
C MET A 133 -3.39 -0.06 -9.10
N PRO A 134 -4.63 0.09 -8.60
CA PRO A 134 -5.65 0.92 -9.23
C PRO A 134 -5.48 2.39 -8.87
N ASN A 135 -6.20 3.26 -9.59
CA ASN A 135 -6.50 4.60 -9.12
C ASN A 135 -7.62 4.52 -8.06
N GLY A 136 -7.31 4.82 -6.80
CA GLY A 136 -8.25 4.77 -5.67
C GLY A 136 -9.25 5.94 -5.62
N ARG A 137 -9.28 6.79 -6.65
CA ARG A 137 -10.11 8.01 -6.72
C ARG A 137 -11.30 7.78 -7.65
N ALA A 138 -12.42 7.25 -7.14
CA ALA A 138 -13.60 6.85 -7.92
C ALA A 138 -14.45 8.06 -8.34
N GLN A 139 -13.97 8.80 -9.33
CA GLN A 139 -14.67 9.93 -9.94
C GLN A 139 -14.28 10.06 -11.42
N LYS A 140 -15.05 10.83 -12.21
CA LYS A 140 -14.83 10.96 -13.66
C LYS A 140 -13.47 11.57 -14.02
N ASP A 141 -13.10 12.66 -13.31
CA ASP A 141 -11.73 13.19 -13.37
C ASP A 141 -10.96 12.64 -12.19
N ASP A 142 -10.30 11.51 -12.40
CA ASP A 142 -9.50 10.82 -11.41
C ASP A 142 -8.02 11.20 -11.44
N SER A 143 -7.70 12.35 -12.08
CA SER A 143 -6.37 12.92 -12.11
C SER A 143 -5.86 13.36 -10.73
N ARG A 144 -4.54 13.50 -10.61
CA ARG A 144 -3.89 14.00 -9.37
C ARG A 144 -4.25 15.46 -9.04
N ALA A 145 -4.79 16.21 -10.02
CA ALA A 145 -5.09 17.64 -9.85
C ALA A 145 -6.15 17.93 -8.77
N GLY A 146 -7.01 16.97 -8.45
CA GLY A 146 -8.06 17.12 -7.44
C GLY A 146 -7.55 17.25 -6.01
N GLY A 147 -6.36 16.73 -5.68
CA GLY A 147 -5.78 16.80 -4.35
C GLY A 147 -6.78 16.47 -3.23
N MET A 148 -6.81 17.28 -2.18
CA MET A 148 -7.76 17.13 -1.07
C MET A 148 -9.24 17.26 -1.48
N GLY A 149 -9.57 17.94 -2.59
CA GLY A 149 -10.92 18.02 -3.14
C GLY A 149 -11.49 16.64 -3.57
N SER A 150 -10.63 15.67 -3.82
CA SER A 150 -11.00 14.30 -4.19
C SER A 150 -11.29 13.38 -2.99
N PHE A 151 -11.25 13.89 -1.75
CA PHE A 151 -11.36 13.06 -0.53
C PHE A 151 -12.57 12.11 -0.55
N ARG A 152 -13.73 12.60 -1.00
CA ARG A 152 -14.95 11.80 -1.10
C ARG A 152 -14.81 10.65 -2.10
N ALA A 153 -14.13 10.88 -3.22
CA ALA A 153 -13.93 9.87 -4.25
C ALA A 153 -13.10 8.67 -3.77
N PHE A 154 -12.26 8.87 -2.76
CA PHE A 154 -11.56 7.76 -2.09
C PHE A 154 -12.53 6.90 -1.26
N GLY A 155 -13.56 7.49 -0.65
CA GLY A 155 -14.60 6.75 0.08
C GLY A 155 -15.53 5.94 -0.85
N ASP A 156 -15.79 6.45 -2.05
CA ASP A 156 -16.67 5.80 -3.02
C ASP A 156 -15.97 4.70 -3.86
N PHE A 157 -14.66 4.51 -3.69
CA PHE A 157 -13.89 3.53 -4.47
C PHE A 157 -14.23 2.07 -4.15
N ASP A 158 -14.80 1.78 -3.00
CA ASP A 158 -15.27 0.43 -2.65
C ASP A 158 -16.24 -0.16 -3.68
N LYS A 159 -17.17 0.68 -4.18
CA LYS A 159 -18.16 0.30 -5.20
C LYS A 159 -17.50 -0.04 -6.54
N ASP A 160 -16.49 0.72 -6.91
CA ASP A 160 -15.75 0.50 -8.15
C ASP A 160 -14.83 -0.73 -8.03
N LEU A 161 -14.11 -0.85 -6.90
CA LEU A 161 -13.23 -1.96 -6.63
C LEU A 161 -13.98 -3.30 -6.67
N ILE A 162 -15.08 -3.39 -5.93
CA ILE A 162 -15.84 -4.64 -5.78
C ILE A 162 -16.75 -4.90 -6.98
N GLY A 163 -17.41 -3.86 -7.49
CA GLY A 163 -18.41 -4.01 -8.58
C GLY A 163 -17.82 -4.04 -9.97
N SER A 164 -16.60 -3.53 -10.18
CA SER A 164 -16.03 -3.40 -11.53
C SER A 164 -14.63 -3.98 -11.65
N LEU A 165 -13.67 -3.52 -10.82
CA LEU A 165 -12.27 -3.90 -10.98
C LEU A 165 -12.02 -5.37 -10.62
N ILE A 166 -12.51 -5.87 -9.49
CA ILE A 166 -12.33 -7.28 -9.09
C ILE A 166 -12.92 -8.22 -10.17
N PRO A 167 -14.17 -8.06 -10.63
CA PRO A 167 -14.71 -8.86 -11.72
C PRO A 167 -13.91 -8.79 -13.03
N TYR A 168 -13.37 -7.61 -13.36
CA TYR A 168 -12.52 -7.44 -14.53
C TYR A 168 -11.21 -8.24 -14.41
N ILE A 169 -10.55 -8.19 -13.26
CA ILE A 169 -9.30 -8.93 -12.99
C ILE A 169 -9.56 -10.44 -13.08
N GLU A 170 -10.64 -10.93 -12.46
CA GLU A 170 -11.01 -12.35 -12.46
C GLU A 170 -11.35 -12.87 -13.86
N LYS A 171 -11.91 -12.02 -14.71
CA LYS A 171 -12.22 -12.36 -16.11
C LYS A 171 -10.97 -12.34 -17.01
N THR A 172 -10.00 -11.45 -16.70
CA THR A 172 -8.89 -11.15 -17.62
C THR A 172 -7.64 -11.95 -17.31
N PHE A 173 -7.42 -12.26 -16.01
CA PHE A 173 -6.24 -12.98 -15.54
C PHE A 173 -6.64 -14.30 -14.89
N SER A 174 -5.72 -15.26 -14.91
CA SER A 174 -5.96 -16.56 -14.27
C SER A 174 -5.73 -16.43 -12.76
N VAL A 175 -6.78 -16.07 -12.02
CA VAL A 175 -6.74 -15.85 -10.57
C VAL A 175 -7.81 -16.67 -9.85
N TYR A 176 -7.60 -16.86 -8.54
CA TYR A 176 -8.64 -17.39 -7.68
C TYR A 176 -9.69 -16.30 -7.42
N ALA A 177 -10.98 -16.70 -7.40
CA ALA A 177 -12.13 -15.80 -7.24
C ALA A 177 -12.76 -15.90 -5.85
N ASP A 178 -11.96 -16.12 -4.82
CA ASP A 178 -12.41 -16.24 -3.43
C ASP A 178 -11.62 -15.33 -2.48
N LYS A 179 -12.17 -15.07 -1.30
CA LYS A 179 -11.59 -14.19 -0.30
C LYS A 179 -10.24 -14.64 0.23
N ASP A 180 -10.03 -15.97 0.30
CA ASP A 180 -8.80 -16.55 0.86
C ASP A 180 -7.58 -16.34 -0.03
N HIS A 181 -7.81 -15.97 -1.28
CA HIS A 181 -6.79 -15.62 -2.25
C HIS A 181 -6.84 -14.13 -2.64
N ARG A 182 -7.48 -13.30 -1.81
CA ARG A 182 -7.58 -11.86 -2.08
C ARG A 182 -7.15 -11.05 -0.86
N ALA A 183 -6.17 -10.16 -1.08
CA ALA A 183 -5.62 -9.23 -0.10
C ALA A 183 -5.81 -7.79 -0.56
N ILE A 184 -5.92 -6.88 0.40
CA ILE A 184 -5.93 -5.43 0.16
C ILE A 184 -4.94 -4.76 1.11
N ALA A 185 -4.09 -3.88 0.57
CA ALA A 185 -3.18 -3.04 1.35
C ALA A 185 -2.98 -1.69 0.66
N GLY A 186 -2.46 -0.72 1.38
CA GLY A 186 -2.18 0.58 0.77
C GLY A 186 -1.47 1.54 1.70
N LEU A 187 -0.99 2.64 1.12
CA LEU A 187 -0.30 3.72 1.82
C LEU A 187 -1.21 4.91 2.10
N SER A 188 -1.02 5.60 3.20
CA SER A 188 -1.69 6.87 3.51
C SER A 188 -3.22 6.79 3.37
N MET A 189 -3.82 7.55 2.44
CA MET A 189 -5.26 7.46 2.11
C MET A 189 -5.63 6.05 1.64
N GLY A 190 -4.81 5.38 0.83
CA GLY A 190 -4.98 3.98 0.45
C GLY A 190 -4.87 3.02 1.63
N GLY A 191 -4.08 3.35 2.64
CA GLY A 191 -4.04 2.61 3.91
C GLY A 191 -5.39 2.68 4.64
N GLY A 192 -5.98 3.88 4.74
CA GLY A 192 -7.31 4.05 5.29
C GLY A 192 -8.40 3.33 4.48
N GLN A 193 -8.34 3.41 3.13
CA GLN A 193 -9.23 2.64 2.25
C GLN A 193 -9.09 1.13 2.51
N SER A 194 -7.85 0.63 2.60
CA SER A 194 -7.59 -0.80 2.79
C SER A 194 -8.18 -1.32 4.10
N LEU A 195 -8.06 -0.55 5.18
CA LEU A 195 -8.68 -0.88 6.45
C LEU A 195 -10.21 -0.83 6.36
N ASN A 196 -10.78 0.24 5.76
CA ASN A 196 -12.21 0.41 5.64
C ASN A 196 -12.85 -0.69 4.78
N PHE A 197 -12.28 -0.95 3.61
CA PHE A 197 -12.85 -1.90 2.65
C PHE A 197 -12.56 -3.34 3.04
N GLY A 198 -11.32 -3.63 3.50
CA GLY A 198 -10.93 -4.97 3.90
C GLY A 198 -11.72 -5.49 5.09
N LEU A 199 -11.90 -4.68 6.13
CA LEU A 199 -12.68 -5.04 7.30
C LEU A 199 -14.20 -4.91 7.08
N GLY A 200 -14.63 -3.99 6.20
CA GLY A 200 -16.03 -3.85 5.82
C GLY A 200 -16.56 -4.96 4.91
N HIS A 201 -15.67 -5.58 4.11
CA HIS A 201 -15.99 -6.63 3.12
C HIS A 201 -15.15 -7.89 3.34
N MET A 202 -15.26 -8.50 4.53
CA MET A 202 -14.55 -9.74 4.87
C MET A 202 -15.03 -10.97 4.08
N ASP A 203 -16.14 -10.87 3.39
CA ASP A 203 -16.59 -11.82 2.37
C ASP A 203 -15.79 -11.71 1.05
N VAL A 204 -15.08 -10.59 0.86
CA VAL A 204 -14.24 -10.31 -0.31
C VAL A 204 -12.75 -10.43 0.00
N PHE A 205 -12.30 -9.99 1.16
CA PHE A 205 -10.88 -9.95 1.56
C PHE A 205 -10.62 -10.73 2.85
N ALA A 206 -9.59 -11.58 2.87
CA ALA A 206 -9.14 -12.27 4.07
C ALA A 206 -7.87 -11.66 4.69
N TYR A 207 -7.12 -10.84 3.94
CA TYR A 207 -5.86 -10.23 4.37
C TYR A 207 -5.94 -8.72 4.17
N VAL A 208 -5.67 -7.96 5.23
CA VAL A 208 -5.81 -6.51 5.26
C VAL A 208 -4.53 -5.85 5.77
N GLY A 209 -3.97 -4.91 4.99
CA GLY A 209 -2.77 -4.16 5.32
C GLY A 209 -2.98 -2.64 5.30
N GLY A 210 -2.44 -1.92 6.30
CA GLY A 210 -2.44 -0.46 6.32
C GLY A 210 -1.06 0.11 6.57
N PHE A 211 -0.56 0.95 5.64
CA PHE A 211 0.77 1.57 5.75
C PHE A 211 0.61 3.07 5.97
N SER A 212 0.97 3.55 7.17
CA SER A 212 0.77 4.96 7.56
C SER A 212 -0.66 5.45 7.28
N SER A 213 -1.68 4.70 7.73
CA SER A 213 -3.09 4.94 7.37
C SER A 213 -3.56 6.34 7.74
N ALA A 214 -4.18 7.04 6.79
CA ALA A 214 -4.63 8.42 6.93
C ALA A 214 -5.96 8.55 7.70
N PRO A 215 -6.39 9.78 8.08
CA PRO A 215 -7.61 10.03 8.86
C PRO A 215 -8.93 9.67 8.17
N ASN A 216 -8.91 9.25 6.88
CA ASN A 216 -10.07 8.62 6.25
C ASN A 216 -10.39 7.23 6.81
N THR A 217 -9.50 6.67 7.63
CA THR A 217 -9.77 5.45 8.39
C THR A 217 -10.94 5.69 9.34
N GLN A 218 -11.97 4.86 9.26
CA GLN A 218 -13.10 4.90 10.16
C GLN A 218 -12.68 4.54 11.59
N ARG A 219 -13.48 4.91 12.59
CA ARG A 219 -13.21 4.53 13.98
C ARG A 219 -13.27 3.01 14.14
N ALA A 220 -12.45 2.45 15.01
CA ALA A 220 -12.30 1.00 15.16
C ALA A 220 -13.63 0.28 15.41
N ALA A 221 -14.53 0.83 16.25
CA ALA A 221 -15.84 0.25 16.50
C ALA A 221 -16.80 0.30 15.28
N GLN A 222 -16.54 1.17 14.29
CA GLN A 222 -17.28 1.20 13.03
C GLN A 222 -16.69 0.22 12.02
N LEU A 223 -15.36 0.07 12.01
CA LEU A 223 -14.66 -0.92 11.19
C LEU A 223 -14.97 -2.35 11.62
N ILE A 224 -15.11 -2.57 12.90
CA ILE A 224 -15.29 -3.89 13.53
C ILE A 224 -16.57 -3.88 14.39
N PRO A 225 -17.74 -3.85 13.75
CA PRO A 225 -19.01 -3.91 14.49
C PRO A 225 -19.31 -5.30 15.07
N ASP A 226 -18.67 -6.35 14.54
CA ASP A 226 -18.78 -7.74 14.96
C ASP A 226 -17.38 -8.34 15.18
N VAL A 227 -16.96 -8.35 16.44
CA VAL A 227 -15.63 -8.82 16.87
C VAL A 227 -15.44 -10.31 16.55
N ASP A 228 -16.46 -11.13 16.79
CA ASP A 228 -16.36 -12.58 16.59
C ASP A 228 -16.26 -12.94 15.11
N LYS A 229 -16.95 -12.18 14.27
CA LYS A 229 -16.83 -12.33 12.82
C LYS A 229 -15.40 -12.03 12.36
N VAL A 230 -14.79 -10.92 12.83
CA VAL A 230 -13.41 -10.58 12.46
C VAL A 230 -12.43 -11.64 12.92
N LYS A 231 -12.54 -12.12 14.17
CA LYS A 231 -11.69 -13.20 14.69
C LYS A 231 -11.78 -14.49 13.86
N LYS A 232 -12.95 -14.79 13.33
CA LYS A 232 -13.20 -16.00 12.56
C LYS A 232 -12.76 -15.89 11.09
N GLU A 233 -12.96 -14.73 10.47
CA GLU A 233 -12.89 -14.60 9.01
C GLU A 233 -11.66 -13.84 8.50
N ASN A 234 -11.08 -12.93 9.30
CA ASN A 234 -9.86 -12.21 8.93
C ASN A 234 -8.64 -13.09 9.22
N LYS A 235 -7.84 -13.38 8.21
CA LYS A 235 -6.62 -14.18 8.33
C LYS A 235 -5.41 -13.35 8.74
N LEU A 236 -5.38 -12.06 8.36
CA LEU A 236 -4.30 -11.15 8.70
C LEU A 236 -4.79 -9.69 8.71
N LEU A 237 -4.64 -9.03 9.86
CA LEU A 237 -4.72 -7.58 9.99
C LEU A 237 -3.33 -7.07 10.38
N TRP A 238 -2.67 -6.38 9.45
CA TRP A 238 -1.28 -5.97 9.62
C TRP A 238 -1.08 -4.50 9.26
N MET A 239 -0.43 -3.76 10.14
CA MET A 239 -0.19 -2.33 9.95
C MET A 239 1.27 -1.99 10.21
N VAL A 240 1.74 -0.96 9.52
CA VAL A 240 3.02 -0.30 9.80
C VAL A 240 2.87 1.21 9.69
N CYS A 241 3.55 1.91 10.57
CA CYS A 241 3.67 3.36 10.50
C CYS A 241 5.06 3.80 10.94
N GLY A 242 5.55 4.90 10.41
CA GLY A 242 6.81 5.47 10.84
C GLY A 242 6.75 6.04 12.25
N GLY A 243 7.80 5.85 13.06
CA GLY A 243 7.85 6.37 14.44
C GLY A 243 7.81 7.90 14.51
N ALA A 244 8.25 8.59 13.46
CA ALA A 244 8.17 10.04 13.31
C ALA A 244 6.99 10.51 12.43
N ASP A 245 6.14 9.57 11.97
CA ASP A 245 4.96 9.88 11.17
C ASP A 245 3.84 10.42 12.05
N GLY A 246 3.30 11.60 11.72
CA GLY A 246 2.19 12.23 12.43
C GLY A 246 0.88 11.44 12.41
N LEU A 247 0.77 10.41 11.56
CA LEU A 247 -0.44 9.59 11.40
C LEU A 247 -0.43 8.31 12.25
N MET A 248 0.61 8.04 13.03
CA MET A 248 0.73 6.84 13.88
C MET A 248 -0.53 6.59 14.72
N ASN A 249 -1.13 7.65 15.26
CA ASN A 249 -2.29 7.52 16.15
C ASN A 249 -3.52 6.87 15.47
N ASN A 250 -3.69 7.00 14.16
CA ASN A 250 -4.79 6.34 13.44
C ASN A 250 -4.68 4.82 13.52
N SER A 251 -3.48 4.28 13.27
CA SER A 251 -3.22 2.84 13.38
C SER A 251 -3.20 2.37 14.83
N ALA A 252 -2.67 3.19 15.76
CA ALA A 252 -2.61 2.87 17.18
C ALA A 252 -4.00 2.72 17.81
N GLN A 253 -4.99 3.54 17.42
CA GLN A 253 -6.36 3.40 17.90
C GLN A 253 -7.01 2.09 17.45
N LEU A 254 -6.78 1.65 16.21
CA LEU A 254 -7.28 0.35 15.76
C LEU A 254 -6.57 -0.79 16.51
N LYS A 255 -5.25 -0.69 16.71
CA LYS A 255 -4.48 -1.68 17.49
C LYS A 255 -5.00 -1.79 18.94
N ALA A 256 -5.21 -0.65 19.62
CA ALA A 256 -5.76 -0.63 20.97
C ALA A 256 -7.13 -1.35 21.06
N PHE A 257 -8.03 -1.03 20.13
CA PHE A 257 -9.32 -1.70 20.04
C PHE A 257 -9.18 -3.20 19.81
N CYS A 258 -8.28 -3.61 18.92
CA CYS A 258 -8.03 -5.03 18.65
C CYS A 258 -7.50 -5.75 19.91
N ASP A 259 -6.54 -5.14 20.62
CA ASP A 259 -5.96 -5.70 21.85
C ASP A 259 -7.01 -5.85 22.95
N GLU A 260 -7.84 -4.84 23.19
CA GLU A 260 -8.94 -4.85 24.16
C GLU A 260 -9.97 -5.96 23.86
N ASN A 261 -10.18 -6.26 22.59
CA ASN A 261 -11.15 -7.26 22.15
C ASN A 261 -10.54 -8.62 21.80
N GLY A 262 -9.23 -8.80 21.98
CA GLY A 262 -8.51 -10.04 21.66
C GLY A 262 -8.56 -10.43 20.19
N ILE A 263 -8.52 -9.44 19.28
CA ILE A 263 -8.44 -9.62 17.83
C ILE A 263 -6.96 -9.67 17.43
N PRO A 264 -6.49 -10.72 16.74
CA PRO A 264 -5.13 -10.75 16.20
C PRO A 264 -4.88 -9.56 15.25
N CYS A 265 -3.97 -8.66 15.64
CA CYS A 265 -3.64 -7.47 14.88
C CYS A 265 -2.18 -7.11 15.13
N THR A 266 -1.42 -6.92 14.06
CA THR A 266 -0.02 -6.46 14.11
C THR A 266 0.07 -4.97 13.82
N LEU A 267 0.83 -4.24 14.62
CA LEU A 267 1.23 -2.86 14.33
C LEU A 267 2.74 -2.70 14.55
N ILE A 268 3.46 -2.46 13.46
CA ILE A 268 4.90 -2.21 13.48
C ILE A 268 5.15 -0.71 13.57
N ASN A 269 5.95 -0.31 14.54
CA ASN A 269 6.58 1.01 14.56
C ASN A 269 7.89 0.94 13.79
N TYR A 270 7.93 1.52 12.57
CA TYR A 270 9.19 1.62 11.81
C TYR A 270 10.07 2.70 12.45
N PRO A 271 11.24 2.36 13.02
CA PRO A 271 12.04 3.31 13.79
C PRO A 271 12.38 4.57 13.00
N GLU A 272 12.13 5.74 13.59
CA GLU A 272 12.41 7.07 13.00
C GLU A 272 11.84 7.31 11.59
N GLY A 273 11.04 6.37 11.08
CA GLY A 273 10.40 6.50 9.77
C GLY A 273 9.42 7.67 9.72
N GLN A 274 9.36 8.33 8.57
CA GLN A 274 8.44 9.41 8.27
C GLN A 274 7.32 8.93 7.34
N HIS A 275 6.42 9.84 6.93
CA HIS A 275 5.34 9.57 5.99
C HIS A 275 5.86 9.49 4.55
N ASN A 276 6.57 8.43 4.19
CA ASN A 276 7.24 8.31 2.89
C ASN A 276 7.45 6.85 2.45
N PHE A 277 7.96 6.68 1.24
CA PHE A 277 8.21 5.37 0.63
C PHE A 277 9.25 4.50 1.36
N VAL A 278 10.07 5.04 2.24
CA VAL A 278 10.97 4.19 3.07
C VAL A 278 10.13 3.25 3.94
N VAL A 279 9.11 3.79 4.60
CA VAL A 279 8.17 3.02 5.43
C VAL A 279 7.26 2.14 4.56
N TRP A 280 6.73 2.67 3.47
CA TRP A 280 5.74 1.96 2.65
C TRP A 280 6.33 0.80 1.84
N LYS A 281 7.57 0.94 1.34
CA LYS A 281 8.32 -0.18 0.72
C LYS A 281 8.57 -1.31 1.71
N TYR A 282 8.97 -0.97 2.93
CA TYR A 282 9.07 -1.94 4.02
C TYR A 282 7.70 -2.60 4.31
N GLY A 283 6.64 -1.82 4.30
CA GLY A 283 5.26 -2.32 4.45
C GLY A 283 4.92 -3.38 3.40
N LEU A 284 5.13 -3.06 2.13
CA LEU A 284 4.92 -4.02 1.03
C LEU A 284 5.81 -5.26 1.17
N TYR A 285 7.12 -5.07 1.41
CA TYR A 285 8.07 -6.17 1.59
C TYR A 285 7.66 -7.13 2.70
N SER A 286 7.23 -6.60 3.84
CA SER A 286 6.84 -7.41 5.00
C SER A 286 5.48 -8.07 4.81
N PHE A 287 4.48 -7.30 4.36
CA PHE A 287 3.11 -7.78 4.19
C PHE A 287 2.99 -8.87 3.12
N ALA A 288 3.67 -8.71 1.97
CA ALA A 288 3.64 -9.69 0.89
C ALA A 288 4.15 -11.07 1.31
N GLN A 289 5.07 -11.14 2.27
CA GLN A 289 5.58 -12.40 2.80
C GLN A 289 4.62 -13.11 3.75
N LEU A 290 3.59 -12.45 4.23
CA LEU A 290 2.65 -12.97 5.25
C LEU A 290 1.33 -13.47 4.65
N ILE A 291 0.96 -12.98 3.46
CA ILE A 291 -0.31 -13.30 2.81
C ILE A 291 -0.25 -14.59 1.99
N PHE A 292 -1.40 -15.27 1.86
CA PHE A 292 -1.59 -16.46 1.01
C PHE A 292 -0.75 -17.69 1.40
N LYS A 293 -0.42 -17.80 2.68
CA LYS A 293 0.30 -18.97 3.25
C LYS A 293 -0.64 -19.93 3.94
#